data_d4a65e7edd081b9347df66328f9f4ff1
#
_entry.id   d4a65e7edd081b9347df66328f9f4ff1
#
_cell.length_a   1.000
_cell.length_b   1.000
_cell.length_c   1.000
_cell.angle_alpha   90.00
_cell.angle_beta   90.00
_cell.angle_gamma   90.00
#
_symmetry.space_group_name_H-M   'P 1'
#
loop_
_entity.id
_entity.type
_entity.pdbx_description
1 polymer ?
#
loop_
_entity_poly.entity_id
_entity_poly.type
_entity_poly.pdbx_seq_one_letter_code
_entity_poly.pdbx_strand_id
1 'polypeptide(L)'
;RDRLYAKYMAIQGDLQWYCLDHWSERLGFDVLELHREVHERIDYLPGAKTFLETVRETDIRVLMVTNSHPDTLQLKNDTLGFAEFFDEIHSSHTYGHAKESQAFWHALREEEGFDPATTVFVDDTAPVLRSAIEYGITHSVVVTHPDTTEPVRENGEFPGVAGVRDLV
;
A
#
# COMPACT_ATOMS: atom_id res chain seq x y z
N ARG A 1 18.58 19.14 -8.30
CA ARG A 1 17.22 18.82 -7.81
C ARG A 1 16.35 18.32 -8.96
N ASP A 2 16.17 19.09 -10.04
CA ASP A 2 15.28 18.77 -11.16
C ASP A 2 15.65 17.48 -11.91
N ARG A 3 16.97 17.22 -12.09
CA ARG A 3 17.45 16.00 -12.75
C ARG A 3 17.17 14.72 -11.92
N LEU A 4 17.25 14.81 -10.59
CA LEU A 4 16.94 13.70 -9.70
C LEU A 4 15.44 13.43 -9.69
N TYR A 5 14.64 14.49 -9.60
CA TYR A 5 13.17 14.39 -9.66
C TYR A 5 12.69 13.77 -10.98
N ALA A 6 13.26 14.18 -12.11
CA ALA A 6 12.94 13.59 -13.40
C ALA A 6 13.26 12.07 -13.47
N LYS A 7 14.40 11.65 -12.86
CA LYS A 7 14.74 10.22 -12.76
C LYS A 7 13.79 9.45 -11.83
N TYR A 8 13.39 10.06 -10.73
CA TYR A 8 12.42 9.50 -9.80
C TYR A 8 11.08 9.26 -10.49
N MET A 9 10.57 10.25 -11.20
CA MET A 9 9.29 10.15 -11.93
C MET A 9 9.35 9.18 -13.12
N ALA A 10 10.52 9.00 -13.74
CA ALA A 10 10.66 8.12 -14.91
C ALA A 10 10.49 6.62 -14.61
N ILE A 11 10.61 6.22 -13.34
CA ILE A 11 10.43 4.82 -12.91
C ILE A 11 9.20 4.65 -12.00
N GLN A 12 8.31 5.65 -12.00
CA GLN A 12 7.08 5.59 -11.21
C GLN A 12 6.23 4.39 -11.66
N GLY A 13 5.81 3.57 -10.69
CA GLY A 13 5.07 2.34 -10.93
C GLY A 13 5.95 1.09 -11.11
N ASP A 14 7.26 1.26 -11.28
CA ASP A 14 8.21 0.14 -11.20
C ASP A 14 8.53 -0.18 -9.74
N LEU A 15 8.85 -1.44 -9.45
CA LEU A 15 9.22 -1.85 -8.08
C LEU A 15 10.41 -1.05 -7.52
N GLN A 16 11.34 -0.65 -8.36
CA GLN A 16 12.51 0.16 -7.98
C GLN A 16 12.12 1.53 -7.41
N TRP A 17 10.96 2.08 -7.80
CA TRP A 17 10.46 3.34 -7.28
C TRP A 17 10.21 3.29 -5.77
N TYR A 18 9.83 2.11 -5.27
CA TYR A 18 9.53 1.82 -3.87
C TYR A 18 10.72 1.25 -3.09
N CYS A 19 11.85 0.97 -3.76
CA CYS A 19 13.00 0.25 -3.19
C CYS A 19 13.96 1.19 -2.45
N LEU A 20 14.12 0.99 -1.14
CA LEU A 20 15.05 1.77 -0.31
C LEU A 20 16.50 1.57 -0.74
N ASP A 21 16.92 0.33 -1.04
CA ASP A 21 18.29 0.00 -1.44
C ASP A 21 18.66 0.71 -2.74
N HIS A 22 17.74 0.71 -3.72
CA HIS A 22 17.92 1.42 -4.98
C HIS A 22 18.17 2.92 -4.78
N TRP A 23 17.41 3.55 -3.88
CA TRP A 23 17.55 4.97 -3.61
C TRP A 23 18.75 5.27 -2.73
N SER A 24 19.10 4.41 -1.77
CA SER A 24 20.28 4.53 -0.93
C SER A 24 21.56 4.51 -1.77
N GLU A 25 21.65 3.55 -2.70
CA GLU A 25 22.77 3.49 -3.65
C GLU A 25 22.89 4.74 -4.51
N ARG A 26 21.77 5.22 -5.06
CA ARG A 26 21.75 6.40 -5.94
C ARG A 26 22.04 7.71 -5.23
N LEU A 27 21.66 7.83 -3.98
CA LEU A 27 21.80 9.04 -3.17
C LEU A 27 23.12 9.07 -2.38
N GLY A 28 23.73 7.90 -2.17
CA GLY A 28 24.98 7.75 -1.43
C GLY A 28 24.82 7.85 0.09
N PHE A 29 23.60 7.60 0.60
CA PHE A 29 23.30 7.51 2.04
C PHE A 29 22.14 6.52 2.27
N ASP A 30 22.03 6.03 3.51
CA ASP A 30 20.97 5.09 3.89
C ASP A 30 19.63 5.82 4.04
N VAL A 31 18.68 5.51 3.13
CA VAL A 31 17.33 6.10 3.16
C VAL A 31 16.51 5.56 4.34
N LEU A 32 16.77 4.31 4.79
CA LEU A 32 16.07 3.75 5.94
C LEU A 32 16.39 4.51 7.23
N GLU A 33 17.64 4.99 7.40
CA GLU A 33 18.01 5.82 8.55
C GLU A 33 17.18 7.11 8.61
N LEU A 34 16.90 7.75 7.46
CA LEU A 34 16.00 8.91 7.44
C LEU A 34 14.57 8.56 7.90
N HIS A 35 14.08 7.36 7.54
CA HIS A 35 12.78 6.90 8.02
C HIS A 35 12.79 6.67 9.54
N ARG A 36 13.90 6.14 10.08
CA ARG A 36 14.07 5.95 11.53
C ARG A 36 14.13 7.27 12.29
N GLU A 37 14.78 8.29 11.73
CA GLU A 37 14.84 9.63 12.35
C GLU A 37 13.47 10.29 12.55
N VAL A 38 12.49 9.91 11.71
CA VAL A 38 11.14 10.48 11.75
C VAL A 38 10.06 9.46 12.17
N HIS A 39 10.46 8.31 12.75
CA HIS A 39 9.56 7.21 13.10
C HIS A 39 8.41 7.64 14.03
N GLU A 40 8.63 8.63 14.89
CA GLU A 40 7.62 9.21 15.79
C GLU A 40 6.44 9.89 15.05
N ARG A 41 6.58 10.13 13.73
CA ARG A 41 5.51 10.64 12.87
C ARG A 41 4.66 9.53 12.25
N ILE A 42 5.04 8.27 12.47
CA ILE A 42 4.28 7.12 11.99
C ILE A 42 3.08 6.96 12.90
N ASP A 43 1.89 7.08 12.34
CA ASP A 43 0.64 6.93 13.09
C ASP A 43 -0.46 6.36 12.17
N TYR A 44 -1.53 5.87 12.77
CA TYR A 44 -2.73 5.49 12.05
C TYR A 44 -3.44 6.71 11.49
N LEU A 45 -3.96 6.59 10.28
CA LEU A 45 -4.93 7.57 9.78
C LEU A 45 -6.19 7.58 10.67
N PRO A 46 -6.91 8.71 10.73
CA PRO A 46 -8.09 8.83 11.59
C PRO A 46 -9.12 7.71 11.36
N GLY A 47 -9.40 6.95 12.40
CA GLY A 47 -10.35 5.84 12.39
C GLY A 47 -9.83 4.53 11.77
N ALA A 48 -8.59 4.50 11.24
CA ALA A 48 -8.05 3.29 10.63
C ALA A 48 -7.88 2.14 11.65
N LYS A 49 -7.39 2.44 12.85
CA LYS A 49 -7.24 1.42 13.90
C LYS A 49 -8.61 0.83 14.29
N THR A 50 -9.60 1.68 14.55
CA THR A 50 -10.96 1.23 14.90
C THR A 50 -11.60 0.39 13.79
N PHE A 51 -11.39 0.78 12.52
CA PHE A 51 -11.80 -0.03 11.38
C PHE A 51 -11.19 -1.42 11.41
N LEU A 52 -9.88 -1.53 11.59
CA LEU A 52 -9.17 -2.81 11.68
C LEU A 52 -9.66 -3.66 12.86
N GLU A 53 -9.87 -3.06 14.03
CA GLU A 53 -10.46 -3.71 15.20
C GLU A 53 -11.86 -4.26 14.87
N THR A 54 -12.70 -3.48 14.19
CA THR A 54 -14.05 -3.89 13.81
C THR A 54 -14.04 -5.05 12.80
N VAL A 55 -13.20 -4.98 11.76
CA VAL A 55 -13.09 -6.04 10.75
C VAL A 55 -12.54 -7.33 11.37
N ARG A 56 -11.64 -7.23 12.33
CA ARG A 56 -11.07 -8.38 13.08
C ARG A 56 -12.14 -9.16 13.87
N GLU A 57 -13.25 -8.54 14.24
CA GLU A 57 -14.39 -9.19 14.91
C GLU A 57 -15.29 -9.97 13.94
N THR A 58 -15.01 -9.93 12.65
CA THR A 58 -15.76 -10.64 11.60
C THR A 58 -15.01 -11.89 11.12
N ASP A 59 -15.68 -12.73 10.33
CA ASP A 59 -15.07 -13.89 9.66
C ASP A 59 -14.40 -13.50 8.32
N ILE A 60 -14.23 -12.20 8.04
CA ILE A 60 -13.59 -11.73 6.82
C ILE A 60 -12.09 -11.91 6.92
N ARG A 61 -11.49 -12.57 5.94
CA ARG A 61 -10.04 -12.68 5.81
C ARG A 61 -9.46 -11.34 5.33
N VAL A 62 -8.47 -10.84 6.05
CA VAL A 62 -7.87 -9.51 5.83
C VAL A 62 -6.41 -9.64 5.45
N LEU A 63 -6.07 -9.27 4.21
CA LEU A 63 -4.71 -9.24 3.71
C LEU A 63 -4.22 -7.79 3.60
N MET A 64 -3.01 -7.51 4.07
CA MET A 64 -2.30 -6.29 3.71
C MET A 64 -1.42 -6.55 2.51
N VAL A 65 -1.58 -5.77 1.44
CA VAL A 65 -0.72 -5.81 0.26
C VAL A 65 -0.14 -4.42 -0.01
N THR A 66 1.17 -4.32 -0.06
CA THR A 66 1.85 -3.01 -0.12
C THR A 66 3.06 -3.00 -1.05
N ASN A 67 3.32 -1.83 -1.69
CA ASN A 67 4.57 -1.59 -2.41
C ASN A 67 5.71 -1.14 -1.47
N SER A 68 5.45 -0.95 -0.17
CA SER A 68 6.49 -0.57 0.79
C SER A 68 7.60 -1.61 0.84
N HIS A 69 8.86 -1.11 0.89
CA HIS A 69 10.02 -1.94 1.15
C HIS A 69 9.85 -2.70 2.49
N PRO A 70 10.29 -3.96 2.60
CA PRO A 70 10.15 -4.76 3.83
C PRO A 70 10.67 -4.06 5.08
N ASP A 71 11.80 -3.37 5.00
CA ASP A 71 12.37 -2.65 6.16
C ASP A 71 11.51 -1.46 6.60
N THR A 72 10.89 -0.74 5.64
CA THR A 72 9.93 0.32 6.00
C THR A 72 8.69 -0.26 6.64
N LEU A 73 8.22 -1.40 6.13
CA LEU A 73 7.06 -2.11 6.67
C LEU A 73 7.34 -2.60 8.09
N GLN A 74 8.54 -3.17 8.33
CA GLN A 74 8.97 -3.59 9.65
C GLN A 74 9.04 -2.41 10.62
N LEU A 75 9.66 -1.29 10.23
CA LEU A 75 9.74 -0.09 11.06
C LEU A 75 8.35 0.43 11.46
N LYS A 76 7.41 0.45 10.51
CA LYS A 76 6.02 0.83 10.79
C LYS A 76 5.34 -0.13 11.76
N ASN A 77 5.57 -1.43 11.59
CA ASN A 77 4.99 -2.43 12.47
C ASN A 77 5.60 -2.38 13.88
N ASP A 78 6.91 -2.17 14.00
CA ASP A 78 7.58 -1.99 15.31
C ASP A 78 7.03 -0.78 16.07
N THR A 79 6.59 0.25 15.34
CA THR A 79 6.02 1.48 15.92
C THR A 79 4.55 1.31 16.30
N LEU A 80 3.72 0.67 15.46
CA LEU A 80 2.27 0.65 15.60
C LEU A 80 1.67 -0.70 15.99
N GLY A 81 2.40 -1.80 15.78
CA GLY A 81 1.90 -3.15 16.05
C GLY A 81 0.74 -3.58 15.13
N PHE A 82 0.65 -3.01 13.92
CA PHE A 82 -0.52 -3.22 13.06
C PHE A 82 -0.65 -4.64 12.50
N ALA A 83 0.44 -5.43 12.51
CA ALA A 83 0.43 -6.77 11.93
C ALA A 83 -0.62 -7.70 12.57
N GLU A 84 -0.96 -7.47 13.83
CA GLU A 84 -1.96 -8.27 14.56
C GLU A 84 -3.38 -8.20 13.95
N PHE A 85 -3.65 -7.19 13.11
CA PHE A 85 -4.97 -7.00 12.49
C PHE A 85 -5.14 -7.73 11.16
N PHE A 86 -4.06 -8.30 10.61
CA PHE A 86 -4.07 -8.95 9.30
C PHE A 86 -3.80 -10.44 9.43
N ASP A 87 -4.44 -11.24 8.60
CA ASP A 87 -4.17 -12.68 8.51
C ASP A 87 -2.82 -12.93 7.84
N GLU A 88 -2.51 -12.14 6.79
CA GLU A 88 -1.21 -12.15 6.12
C GLU A 88 -0.82 -10.74 5.63
N ILE A 89 0.49 -10.51 5.49
CA ILE A 89 1.05 -9.23 5.03
C ILE A 89 2.06 -9.47 3.92
N HIS A 90 1.80 -8.87 2.76
CA HIS A 90 2.61 -9.04 1.56
C HIS A 90 3.23 -7.73 1.09
N SER A 91 4.55 -7.67 1.08
CA SER A 91 5.27 -6.65 0.32
C SER A 91 5.44 -7.11 -1.13
N SER A 92 5.18 -6.21 -2.07
CA SER A 92 5.40 -6.46 -3.50
C SER A 92 6.85 -6.83 -3.82
N HIS A 93 7.80 -6.44 -2.95
CA HIS A 93 9.21 -6.80 -3.06
C HIS A 93 9.45 -8.32 -2.94
N THR A 94 8.62 -9.04 -2.17
CA THR A 94 8.68 -10.50 -2.05
C THR A 94 8.44 -11.18 -3.41
N TYR A 95 7.60 -10.59 -4.24
CA TYR A 95 7.23 -11.11 -5.56
C TYR A 95 8.08 -10.57 -6.70
N GLY A 96 8.91 -9.54 -6.44
CA GLY A 96 9.70 -8.88 -7.46
C GLY A 96 8.90 -8.02 -8.44
N HIS A 97 7.63 -7.74 -8.17
CA HIS A 97 6.71 -6.99 -9.03
C HIS A 97 5.88 -6.01 -8.22
N ALA A 98 5.80 -4.76 -8.64
CA ALA A 98 4.92 -3.76 -8.02
C ALA A 98 3.44 -4.09 -8.25
N LYS A 99 2.54 -3.58 -7.39
CA LYS A 99 1.07 -3.78 -7.49
C LYS A 99 0.47 -3.27 -8.80
N GLU A 100 1.15 -2.39 -9.50
CA GLU A 100 0.80 -1.91 -10.85
C GLU A 100 0.97 -2.99 -11.93
N SER A 101 1.67 -4.10 -11.63
CA SER A 101 1.95 -5.20 -12.57
C SER A 101 0.97 -6.35 -12.38
N GLN A 102 0.46 -6.90 -13.49
CA GLN A 102 -0.36 -8.11 -13.49
C GLN A 102 0.37 -9.32 -12.87
N ALA A 103 1.70 -9.39 -13.02
CA ALA A 103 2.51 -10.45 -12.45
C ALA A 103 2.44 -10.49 -10.90
N PHE A 104 2.29 -9.32 -10.25
CA PHE A 104 2.07 -9.25 -8.81
C PHE A 104 0.77 -9.97 -8.40
N TRP A 105 -0.34 -9.66 -9.07
CA TRP A 105 -1.65 -10.23 -8.75
C TRP A 105 -1.71 -11.74 -8.99
N HIS A 106 -1.05 -12.21 -10.06
CA HIS A 106 -0.93 -13.65 -10.33
C HIS A 106 -0.16 -14.36 -9.21
N ALA A 107 1.00 -13.85 -8.82
CA ALA A 107 1.81 -14.44 -7.76
C ALA A 107 1.10 -14.41 -6.40
N LEU A 108 0.47 -13.29 -6.04
CA LEU A 108 -0.32 -13.17 -4.81
C LEU A 108 -1.47 -14.17 -4.77
N ARG A 109 -2.19 -14.35 -5.89
CA ARG A 109 -3.30 -15.31 -5.95
C ARG A 109 -2.83 -16.76 -5.88
N GLU A 110 -1.70 -17.08 -6.46
CA GLU A 110 -1.10 -18.42 -6.38
C GLU A 110 -0.78 -18.80 -4.92
N GLU A 111 -0.30 -17.84 -4.14
CA GLU A 111 0.03 -18.02 -2.73
C GLU A 111 -1.21 -18.04 -1.84
N GLU A 112 -2.11 -17.07 -2.00
CA GLU A 112 -3.20 -16.80 -1.07
C GLU A 112 -4.54 -17.44 -1.45
N GLY A 113 -4.71 -17.82 -2.71
CA GLY A 113 -5.91 -18.50 -3.18
C GLY A 113 -7.20 -17.66 -3.14
N PHE A 114 -7.09 -16.32 -3.08
CA PHE A 114 -8.27 -15.45 -3.04
C PHE A 114 -9.08 -15.52 -4.35
N ASP A 115 -10.40 -15.31 -4.24
CA ASP A 115 -11.28 -15.17 -5.40
C ASP A 115 -11.47 -13.69 -5.76
N PRO A 116 -10.97 -13.24 -6.92
CA PRO A 116 -11.11 -11.85 -7.34
C PRO A 116 -12.56 -11.35 -7.38
N ALA A 117 -13.52 -12.23 -7.67
CA ALA A 117 -14.93 -11.85 -7.79
C ALA A 117 -15.60 -11.53 -6.44
N THR A 118 -15.04 -12.03 -5.33
CA THR A 118 -15.57 -11.83 -3.97
C THR A 118 -14.63 -11.03 -3.08
N THR A 119 -13.50 -10.57 -3.65
CA THR A 119 -12.49 -9.77 -2.91
C THR A 119 -12.79 -8.28 -3.06
N VAL A 120 -12.78 -7.55 -1.94
CA VAL A 120 -12.75 -6.09 -1.92
C VAL A 120 -11.29 -5.64 -1.82
N PHE A 121 -10.88 -4.75 -2.71
CA PHE A 121 -9.55 -4.14 -2.69
C PHE A 121 -9.65 -2.65 -2.42
N VAL A 122 -8.84 -2.16 -1.49
CA VAL A 122 -8.84 -0.75 -1.05
C VAL A 122 -7.43 -0.19 -1.21
N ASP A 123 -7.30 0.88 -1.97
CA ASP A 123 -6.01 1.56 -2.21
C ASP A 123 -6.24 3.05 -2.46
N ASP A 124 -5.19 3.87 -2.38
CA ASP A 124 -5.25 5.32 -2.67
C ASP A 124 -4.63 5.68 -4.03
N THR A 125 -4.16 4.68 -4.78
CA THR A 125 -3.36 4.86 -5.99
C THR A 125 -4.11 4.36 -7.22
N ALA A 126 -4.57 5.28 -8.08
CA ALA A 126 -5.36 4.95 -9.28
C ALA A 126 -4.69 3.93 -10.23
N PRO A 127 -3.39 3.97 -10.56
CA PRO A 127 -2.73 2.93 -11.34
C PRO A 127 -2.81 1.54 -10.72
N VAL A 128 -2.70 1.43 -9.40
CA VAL A 128 -2.82 0.16 -8.66
C VAL A 128 -4.26 -0.37 -8.74
N LEU A 129 -5.26 0.49 -8.52
CA LEU A 129 -6.68 0.10 -8.64
C LEU A 129 -7.03 -0.37 -10.06
N ARG A 130 -6.53 0.30 -11.11
CA ARG A 130 -6.70 -0.16 -12.50
C ARG A 130 -6.09 -1.54 -12.71
N SER A 131 -4.89 -1.77 -12.20
CA SER A 131 -4.22 -3.07 -12.29
C SER A 131 -5.03 -4.17 -11.58
N ALA A 132 -5.58 -3.89 -10.39
CA ALA A 132 -6.43 -4.83 -9.67
C ALA A 132 -7.72 -5.16 -10.42
N ILE A 133 -8.39 -4.14 -11.00
CA ILE A 133 -9.60 -4.31 -11.80
C ILE A 133 -9.31 -5.10 -13.08
N GLU A 134 -8.23 -4.79 -13.79
CA GLU A 134 -7.78 -5.54 -14.97
C GLU A 134 -7.52 -7.01 -14.64
N TYR A 135 -7.00 -7.29 -13.45
CA TYR A 135 -6.82 -8.65 -12.96
C TYR A 135 -8.14 -9.39 -12.65
N GLY A 136 -9.22 -8.65 -12.42
CA GLY A 136 -10.55 -9.20 -12.11
C GLY A 136 -11.09 -8.88 -10.72
N ILE A 137 -10.38 -8.09 -9.91
CA ILE A 137 -10.88 -7.61 -8.60
C ILE A 137 -11.78 -6.39 -8.84
N THR A 138 -13.05 -6.65 -9.17
CA THR A 138 -13.99 -5.61 -9.59
C THR A 138 -14.53 -4.75 -8.45
N HIS A 139 -14.42 -5.22 -7.21
CA HIS A 139 -14.80 -4.46 -6.01
C HIS A 139 -13.61 -3.67 -5.48
N SER A 140 -13.14 -2.72 -6.27
CA SER A 140 -11.99 -1.86 -5.92
C SER A 140 -12.46 -0.48 -5.52
N VAL A 141 -11.98 0.01 -4.36
CA VAL A 141 -12.39 1.27 -3.73
C VAL A 141 -11.18 2.18 -3.54
N VAL A 142 -11.31 3.45 -3.92
CA VAL A 142 -10.25 4.44 -3.70
C VAL A 142 -10.41 5.15 -2.35
N VAL A 143 -9.30 5.26 -1.60
CA VAL A 143 -9.20 6.18 -0.46
C VAL A 143 -8.81 7.55 -0.97
N THR A 144 -9.70 8.54 -0.80
CA THR A 144 -9.53 9.88 -1.36
C THR A 144 -8.81 10.87 -0.43
N HIS A 145 -8.62 10.52 0.84
CA HIS A 145 -7.90 11.35 1.82
C HIS A 145 -6.80 10.56 2.54
N PRO A 146 -5.82 10.01 1.80
CA PRO A 146 -4.73 9.21 2.36
C PRO A 146 -3.67 10.05 3.10
N ASP A 147 -3.68 11.36 2.91
CA ASP A 147 -2.83 12.33 3.60
C ASP A 147 -3.69 13.43 4.20
N THR A 148 -3.77 13.46 5.53
CA THR A 148 -4.60 14.41 6.28
C THR A 148 -4.08 15.84 6.26
N THR A 149 -2.88 16.06 5.75
CA THR A 149 -2.28 17.40 5.56
C THR A 149 -2.62 18.01 4.21
N GLU A 150 -3.16 17.20 3.29
CA GLU A 150 -3.54 17.60 1.94
C GLU A 150 -5.07 17.62 1.77
N PRO A 151 -5.60 18.34 0.78
CA PRO A 151 -7.03 18.29 0.46
C PRO A 151 -7.49 16.89 0.05
N VAL A 152 -8.77 16.60 0.30
CA VAL A 152 -9.43 15.39 -0.24
C VAL A 152 -9.30 15.38 -1.76
N ARG A 153 -8.85 14.25 -2.31
CA ARG A 153 -8.70 14.04 -3.76
C ARG A 153 -10.04 13.66 -4.39
N GLU A 154 -10.18 13.89 -5.68
CA GLU A 154 -11.30 13.34 -6.44
C GLU A 154 -11.15 11.82 -6.56
N ASN A 155 -12.27 11.09 -6.50
CA ASN A 155 -12.28 9.63 -6.63
C ASN A 155 -12.12 9.15 -8.09
N GLY A 156 -12.19 10.06 -9.07
CA GLY A 156 -12.07 9.71 -10.48
C GLY A 156 -13.16 8.72 -10.94
N GLU A 157 -12.72 7.62 -11.52
CA GLU A 157 -13.59 6.56 -12.05
C GLU A 157 -13.99 5.48 -11.02
N PHE A 158 -13.46 5.56 -9.78
CA PHE A 158 -13.63 4.52 -8.77
C PHE A 158 -14.71 4.88 -7.75
N PRO A 159 -15.42 3.89 -7.17
CA PRO A 159 -16.07 4.10 -5.88
C PRO A 159 -15.06 4.61 -4.87
N GLY A 160 -15.41 5.63 -4.09
CA GLY A 160 -14.44 6.27 -3.19
C GLY A 160 -14.99 6.48 -1.79
N VAL A 161 -14.08 6.41 -0.82
CA VAL A 161 -14.30 6.78 0.59
C VAL A 161 -13.22 7.77 1.03
N ALA A 162 -13.52 8.64 1.99
CA ALA A 162 -12.51 9.56 2.49
C ALA A 162 -11.42 8.81 3.28
N GLY A 163 -11.80 7.81 4.06
CA GLY A 163 -10.90 6.94 4.79
C GLY A 163 -11.51 5.56 4.99
N VAL A 164 -10.70 4.58 5.37
CA VAL A 164 -11.15 3.18 5.55
C VAL A 164 -12.27 3.04 6.59
N ARG A 165 -12.38 3.95 7.54
CA ARG A 165 -13.46 4.00 8.53
C ARG A 165 -14.86 4.13 7.91
N ASP A 166 -14.94 4.63 6.67
CA ASP A 166 -16.20 4.85 5.96
C ASP A 166 -16.67 3.59 5.20
N LEU A 167 -15.92 2.48 5.33
CA LEU A 167 -16.24 1.16 4.75
C LEU A 167 -17.14 0.29 5.65
N VAL A 168 -17.34 0.70 6.90
CA VAL A 168 -18.14 -0.02 7.92
C VAL A 168 -19.17 0.88 8.54
#